data_0d2f68f7fbedd508b02f065a0bdf06dc
#
_entry.id   0d2f68f7fbedd508b02f065a0bdf06dc
#
_cell.length_a   1.000
_cell.length_b   1.000
_cell.length_c   1.000
_cell.angle_alpha   90.00
_cell.angle_beta   90.00
_cell.angle_gamma   90.00
#
_symmetry.space_group_name_H-M   'P 1'
#
loop_
_entity.id
_entity.type
_entity.pdbx_description
1 polymer ?
#
loop_
_entity_poly.entity_id
_entity_poly.type
_entity_poly.pdbx_seq_one_letter_code
_entity_poly.pdbx_strand_id
1 'polypeptide(L)'
;MTIVAKSTIDPKTGDLYMQVLPQEFSSRQEAHDAMREEYLKELEKLGLEDNDAMDENCEESCEGGYIDFDEAGIYAFTDYAPDKLLPVALFAIYDRK
;
A
#
# COMPACT_ATOMS: atom_id res chain seq x y z
N MET A 1 21.87 -3.16 -0.97
CA MET A 1 20.72 -3.87 -1.53
C MET A 1 19.44 -3.17 -1.14
N THR A 2 18.47 -3.22 -2.00
CA THR A 2 17.19 -2.57 -1.80
C THR A 2 16.13 -3.60 -1.47
N ILE A 3 15.28 -3.30 -0.49
CA ILE A 3 14.20 -4.20 -0.07
C ILE A 3 12.86 -3.48 -0.11
N VAL A 4 11.80 -4.25 -0.18
CA VAL A 4 10.43 -3.73 -0.14
C VAL A 4 9.75 -4.27 1.12
N ALA A 5 9.21 -3.36 1.91
CA ALA A 5 8.42 -3.69 3.09
C ALA A 5 6.94 -3.44 2.81
N LYS A 6 6.10 -4.30 3.34
CA LYS A 6 4.66 -4.24 3.17
C LYS A 6 4.00 -4.34 4.54
N SER A 7 3.09 -3.42 4.83
CA SER A 7 2.26 -3.46 6.04
C SER A 7 0.81 -3.55 5.61
N THR A 8 0.07 -4.51 6.16
CA THR A 8 -1.36 -4.65 5.86
C THR A 8 -2.15 -4.69 7.15
N ILE A 9 -3.37 -4.16 7.09
CA ILE A 9 -4.30 -4.15 8.22
C ILE A 9 -5.54 -4.93 7.80
N ASP A 10 -5.96 -5.88 8.64
CA ASP A 10 -7.20 -6.59 8.41
C ASP A 10 -8.37 -5.60 8.56
N PRO A 11 -9.17 -5.38 7.51
CA PRO A 11 -10.26 -4.40 7.57
C PRO A 11 -11.39 -4.79 8.50
N LYS A 12 -11.43 -6.03 8.96
CA LYS A 12 -12.48 -6.50 9.88
C LYS A 12 -12.08 -6.42 11.34
N THR A 13 -10.82 -6.72 11.64
CA THR A 13 -10.34 -6.84 13.02
C THR A 13 -9.38 -5.73 13.43
N GLY A 14 -8.78 -5.04 12.47
CA GLY A 14 -7.76 -4.04 12.74
C GLY A 14 -6.38 -4.62 13.02
N ASP A 15 -6.18 -5.91 12.88
CA ASP A 15 -4.89 -6.55 13.09
C ASP A 15 -3.87 -6.08 12.06
N LEU A 16 -2.68 -5.76 12.53
CA LEU A 16 -1.59 -5.29 11.67
C LEU A 16 -0.62 -6.42 11.38
N TYR A 17 -0.31 -6.59 10.11
CA TYR A 17 0.69 -7.55 9.65
C TYR A 17 1.80 -6.82 8.90
N MET A 18 3.03 -7.10 9.25
CA MET A 18 4.20 -6.53 8.58
C MET A 18 5.00 -7.63 7.92
N GLN A 19 5.45 -7.38 6.70
CA GLN A 19 6.18 -8.35 5.91
C GLN A 19 7.23 -7.64 5.06
N VAL A 20 8.42 -8.21 5.01
CA VAL A 20 9.45 -7.79 4.07
C VAL A 20 9.47 -8.83 2.96
N LEU A 21 9.42 -8.38 1.70
CA LEU A 21 9.50 -9.30 0.58
C LEU A 21 10.84 -10.05 0.65
N PRO A 22 10.84 -11.37 0.36
CA PRO A 22 12.05 -12.18 0.52
C PRO A 22 13.16 -11.84 -0.45
N GLN A 23 12.85 -11.10 -1.51
CA GLN A 23 13.80 -10.74 -2.53
C GLN A 23 14.53 -9.45 -2.17
N GLU A 24 15.81 -9.40 -2.48
CA GLU A 24 16.59 -8.18 -2.47
C GLU A 24 16.82 -7.74 -3.91
N PHE A 25 16.80 -6.44 -4.13
CA PHE A 25 16.88 -5.88 -5.47
C PHE A 25 18.18 -5.11 -5.65
N SER A 26 18.73 -5.15 -6.83
CA SER A 26 20.00 -4.47 -7.12
C SER A 26 19.81 -2.98 -7.40
N SER A 27 18.59 -2.54 -7.69
CA SER A 27 18.29 -1.14 -7.95
C SER A 27 16.94 -0.77 -7.38
N ARG A 28 16.73 0.54 -7.16
CA ARG A 28 15.43 1.04 -6.71
C ARG A 28 14.34 0.85 -7.77
N GLN A 29 14.71 0.86 -9.04
CA GLN A 29 13.73 0.63 -10.11
C GLN A 29 13.18 -0.80 -10.04
N GLU A 30 14.03 -1.78 -9.83
CA GLU A 30 13.59 -3.16 -9.67
C GLU A 30 12.70 -3.33 -8.44
N ALA A 31 13.07 -2.68 -7.33
CA ALA A 31 12.28 -2.69 -6.11
C ALA A 31 10.92 -2.01 -6.32
N HIS A 32 10.90 -0.88 -7.03
CA HIS A 32 9.66 -0.20 -7.36
C HIS A 32 8.73 -1.09 -8.19
N ASP A 33 9.27 -1.78 -9.19
CA ASP A 33 8.47 -2.67 -10.03
C ASP A 33 7.84 -3.80 -9.21
N ALA A 34 8.60 -4.37 -8.28
CA ALA A 34 8.10 -5.41 -7.39
C ALA A 34 7.05 -4.86 -6.41
N MET A 35 7.30 -3.68 -5.86
CA MET A 35 6.35 -2.99 -4.97
C MET A 35 5.03 -2.71 -5.71
N ARG A 36 5.11 -2.26 -6.94
CA ARG A 36 3.94 -1.97 -7.76
C ARG A 36 3.10 -3.23 -8.01
N GLU A 37 3.74 -4.37 -8.27
CA GLU A 37 3.02 -5.62 -8.44
C GLU A 37 2.27 -6.02 -7.17
N GLU A 38 2.91 -5.92 -6.01
CA GLU A 38 2.26 -6.21 -4.73
C GLU A 38 1.12 -5.25 -4.45
N TYR A 39 1.31 -3.98 -4.74
CA TYR A 39 0.30 -2.94 -4.59
C TYR A 39 -0.94 -3.24 -5.44
N LEU A 40 -0.75 -3.60 -6.72
CA LEU A 40 -1.85 -3.92 -7.62
C LEU A 40 -2.60 -5.17 -7.18
N LYS A 41 -1.90 -6.17 -6.67
CA LYS A 41 -2.52 -7.38 -6.12
C LYS A 41 -3.43 -7.06 -4.94
N GLU A 42 -2.98 -6.19 -4.03
CA GLU A 42 -3.78 -5.80 -2.87
C GLU A 42 -4.99 -4.98 -3.30
N LEU A 43 -4.85 -4.08 -4.27
CA LEU A 43 -5.99 -3.33 -4.79
C LEU A 43 -7.06 -4.26 -5.34
N GLU A 44 -6.65 -5.23 -6.14
CA GLU A 44 -7.56 -6.21 -6.74
C GLU A 44 -8.25 -7.04 -5.65
N LYS A 45 -7.48 -7.51 -4.67
CA LYS A 45 -8.00 -8.30 -3.55
C LYS A 45 -9.05 -7.53 -2.74
N LEU A 46 -8.88 -6.22 -2.59
CA LEU A 46 -9.79 -5.36 -1.85
C LEU A 46 -10.93 -4.82 -2.71
N GLY A 47 -10.89 -5.05 -4.02
CA GLY A 47 -11.88 -4.52 -4.93
C GLY A 47 -11.80 -3.02 -5.13
N LEU A 48 -10.62 -2.44 -4.95
CA LEU A 48 -10.38 -1.00 -5.05
C LEU A 48 -9.61 -0.67 -6.33
N GLU A 49 -9.65 0.59 -6.72
CA GLU A 49 -8.94 1.07 -7.90
C GLU A 49 -7.77 1.96 -7.52
N ASP A 50 -6.77 1.99 -8.39
CA ASP A 50 -5.68 2.95 -8.29
C ASP A 50 -6.28 4.34 -8.53
N ASN A 51 -6.20 5.18 -7.53
CA ASN A 51 -6.93 6.44 -7.54
C ASN A 51 -6.00 7.62 -7.29
N ASP A 52 -5.51 8.22 -8.37
CA ASP A 52 -4.68 9.41 -8.29
C ASP A 52 -5.37 10.57 -7.55
N ALA A 53 -6.67 10.50 -7.39
CA ALA A 53 -7.43 11.50 -6.66
C ALA A 53 -7.32 11.39 -5.14
N MET A 54 -6.54 10.46 -4.63
CA MET A 54 -6.15 10.50 -3.22
C MET A 54 -5.19 11.65 -2.92
N ASP A 55 -4.81 12.38 -3.94
CA ASP A 55 -4.08 13.61 -3.77
C ASP A 55 -5.02 14.79 -3.47
N GLU A 56 -4.69 15.96 -3.91
CA GLU A 56 -5.29 17.25 -3.53
C GLU A 56 -6.81 17.38 -3.69
N ASN A 57 -7.43 16.57 -4.53
CA ASN A 57 -8.84 16.75 -4.88
C ASN A 57 -9.76 15.70 -4.25
N CYS A 58 -9.21 14.82 -3.45
CA CYS A 58 -10.00 13.81 -2.77
C CYS A 58 -10.60 14.44 -1.52
N GLU A 59 -11.84 14.85 -1.61
CA GLU A 59 -12.58 15.26 -0.43
C GLU A 59 -12.91 14.00 0.40
N GLU A 60 -13.82 14.03 1.22
CA GLU A 60 -14.14 12.98 2.16
C GLU A 60 -14.59 11.67 1.53
N SER A 61 -14.03 10.60 1.46
CA SER A 61 -14.54 9.29 1.08
C SER A 61 -13.96 8.64 -0.16
N CYS A 62 -12.76 9.04 -0.54
CA CYS A 62 -12.09 8.38 -1.65
C CYS A 62 -11.34 7.14 -1.18
N GLU A 63 -12.00 6.00 -1.29
CA GLU A 63 -11.29 4.73 -1.14
C GLU A 63 -10.45 4.47 -2.38
N GLY A 64 -9.27 3.89 -2.20
CA GLY A 64 -8.39 3.57 -3.30
C GLY A 64 -6.94 3.62 -2.89
N GLY A 65 -6.07 3.61 -3.86
CA GLY A 65 -4.64 3.60 -3.61
C GLY A 65 -3.89 4.65 -4.39
N TYR A 66 -2.67 4.91 -3.94
CA TYR A 66 -1.72 5.74 -4.66
C TYR A 66 -0.36 5.04 -4.68
N ILE A 67 0.45 5.38 -5.66
CA ILE A 67 1.81 4.85 -5.74
C ILE A 67 2.76 5.95 -6.20
N ASP A 68 3.83 6.12 -5.40
CA ASP A 68 4.99 6.94 -5.74
C ASP A 68 6.18 6.02 -6.03
N PHE A 69 7.33 6.60 -6.35
CA PHE A 69 8.50 5.79 -6.66
C PHE A 69 8.98 4.96 -5.47
N ASP A 70 9.00 5.56 -4.27
CA ASP A 70 9.56 4.92 -3.08
C ASP A 70 8.51 4.38 -2.12
N GLU A 71 7.25 4.67 -2.34
CA GLU A 71 6.19 4.25 -1.41
C GLU A 71 4.85 4.12 -2.14
N ALA A 72 3.95 3.38 -1.52
CA ALA A 72 2.58 3.25 -2.00
C ALA A 72 1.67 3.02 -0.80
N GLY A 73 0.40 3.31 -0.97
CA GLY A 73 -0.58 3.11 0.08
C GLY A 73 -1.97 2.86 -0.47
N ILE A 74 -2.75 2.11 0.28
CA ILE A 74 -4.15 1.83 -0.04
C ILE A 74 -4.98 2.22 1.17
N TYR A 75 -6.04 3.01 0.96
CA TYR A 75 -6.89 3.54 2.01
C TYR A 75 -8.33 3.12 1.78
N ALA A 76 -8.99 2.72 2.84
CA ALA A 76 -10.37 2.25 2.76
C ALA A 76 -11.10 2.45 4.08
N PHE A 77 -12.42 2.44 4.02
CA PHE A 77 -13.24 2.33 5.22
C PHE A 77 -13.23 0.87 5.68
N THR A 78 -13.25 0.66 6.98
CA THR A 78 -13.12 -0.67 7.55
C THR A 78 -14.31 -0.95 8.47
N ASP A 79 -14.52 -2.24 8.78
CA ASP A 79 -15.63 -2.64 9.67
C ASP A 79 -15.43 -2.14 11.11
N TYR A 80 -14.17 -1.99 11.54
CA TYR A 80 -13.88 -1.49 12.89
C TYR A 80 -13.84 0.03 12.99
N ALA A 81 -13.79 0.74 11.85
CA ALA A 81 -13.81 2.19 11.79
C ALA A 81 -14.54 2.65 10.52
N PRO A 82 -15.86 2.44 10.42
CA PRO A 82 -16.59 2.64 9.17
C PRO A 82 -16.75 4.10 8.76
N ASP A 83 -16.46 5.02 9.65
CA ASP A 83 -16.57 6.45 9.39
C ASP A 83 -15.23 7.14 9.14
N LYS A 84 -14.14 6.37 9.08
CA LYS A 84 -12.79 6.90 8.87
C LYS A 84 -12.11 6.22 7.71
N LEU A 85 -11.46 7.01 6.88
CA LEU A 85 -10.59 6.49 5.82
C LEU A 85 -9.24 6.17 6.43
N LEU A 86 -8.90 4.89 6.51
CA LEU A 86 -7.69 4.42 7.16
C LEU A 86 -6.77 3.69 6.19
N PRO A 87 -5.45 3.73 6.40
CA PRO A 87 -4.53 2.94 5.60
C PRO A 87 -4.73 1.45 5.90
N VAL A 88 -5.01 0.67 4.86
CA VAL A 88 -5.18 -0.79 4.99
C VAL A 88 -4.00 -1.55 4.43
N ALA A 89 -3.18 -0.90 3.61
CA ALA A 89 -1.93 -1.46 3.13
C ALA A 89 -0.96 -0.31 2.84
N LEU A 90 0.29 -0.47 3.28
CA LEU A 90 1.35 0.50 3.02
C LEU A 90 2.57 -0.25 2.52
N PHE A 91 3.26 0.35 1.55
CA PHE A 91 4.45 -0.23 0.94
C PHE A 91 5.55 0.82 0.94
N ALA A 92 6.77 0.39 1.18
CA ALA A 92 7.91 1.30 1.14
C ALA A 92 9.16 0.57 0.69
N ILE A 93 10.07 1.32 0.09
CA ILE A 93 11.36 0.81 -0.37
C ILE A 93 12.43 1.32 0.58
N TYR A 94 13.30 0.42 1.02
CA TYR A 94 14.41 0.74 1.92
C TYR A 94 15.72 0.25 1.34
N ASP A 95 16.77 1.03 1.54
CA ASP A 95 18.11 0.58 1.24
C ASP A 95 18.70 -0.13 2.46
N ARG A 96 19.11 -1.35 2.24
CA ARG A 96 19.71 -2.17 3.27
C ARG A 96 21.23 -2.11 3.14
N LYS A 97 21.85 -1.65 4.19
CA LYS A 97 23.32 -1.55 4.22
C LYS A 97 23.99 -2.87 4.59
#